data_9c2c854672d7a9233545900d376f4926
#
_entry.id   9c2c854672d7a9233545900d376f4926
#
_cell.length_a   1.000
_cell.length_b   1.000
_cell.length_c   1.000
_cell.angle_alpha   90.00
_cell.angle_beta   90.00
_cell.angle_gamma   90.00
#
_symmetry.space_group_name_H-M   'P 1'
#
loop_
_entity.id
_entity.type
_entity.pdbx_description
1 polymer ?
#
loop_
_entity_poly.entity_id
_entity_poly.type
_entity_poly.pdbx_seq_one_letter_code
_entity_poly.pdbx_strand_id
1 'polypeptide(L)'
;MKMGRKAVAIGAIGIVSMLALAGCGRADDAGTGGDAVAGTIDDSPATGEITIWAMGEEGENLGDFADGFIEDNPDASVTVTNIPWADVMTKYQTAVAAGTVPDAIMIGSSLLSSMVAAGGLAPVPDGVVDEDTLNETAAESVIVEGTAYAVPWYVETRVLYYRTDLAEAAGVEAPTNWSELTEFAAGFTDAGADYGLQLPMGDAEDSTQVILPFYAQAGGDVLNDAGDAYEWDHDRLVEALEYYASFFTDGLAPLSGYGDGQTAAFTDGSNPAFISGPWMVSVLADLKDDAWVEENVGTVPVPAGSDNNDSYLGGGHLGVFADAENADGAWKLIRWLSEADTQTAWFETTSALPAVSSALDAEPFTSDPRISVLNEQLENTVAPPSVPSWDAMSAFIETEAEKVANGSSAEDAATAIEAKAESLGTGW
;
A
#
# COMPACT_ATOMS: atom_id res chain seq x y z
N MET A 1 -5.87 40.42 62.34
CA MET A 1 -5.13 40.16 63.60
C MET A 1 -3.86 39.41 63.19
N LYS A 2 -2.81 40.16 63.03
CA LYS A 2 -1.51 40.19 63.71
C LYS A 2 -0.79 38.86 63.74
N MET A 3 0.27 38.77 62.89
CA MET A 3 1.70 38.71 63.29
C MET A 3 2.15 37.32 63.82
N GLY A 4 3.26 36.76 63.44
CA GLY A 4 4.57 37.31 63.25
C GLY A 4 5.63 36.34 62.70
N ARG A 5 6.61 36.95 62.16
CA ARG A 5 7.91 36.46 61.67
C ARG A 5 8.74 35.85 62.80
N LYS A 6 9.56 34.86 62.48
CA LYS A 6 10.96 34.83 62.99
C LYS A 6 11.85 34.02 62.03
N ALA A 7 12.85 34.69 61.51
CA ALA A 7 14.03 34.15 60.87
C ALA A 7 15.08 33.84 61.97
N VAL A 8 15.87 32.78 61.78
CA VAL A 8 17.21 32.64 62.35
C VAL A 8 18.15 32.02 61.32
N ALA A 9 19.21 32.76 61.06
CA ALA A 9 20.36 32.38 60.25
C ALA A 9 21.46 31.78 61.16
N ILE A 10 22.49 31.25 60.54
CA ILE A 10 23.90 31.05 60.96
C ILE A 10 24.32 29.59 60.99
N GLY A 11 25.35 29.34 60.16
CA GLY A 11 26.56 28.65 60.49
C GLY A 11 27.22 27.86 59.36
N ALA A 12 28.17 28.47 58.66
CA ALA A 12 29.12 27.81 57.79
C ALA A 12 30.21 27.11 58.57
N ILE A 13 30.61 25.90 58.23
CA ILE A 13 31.96 25.38 58.39
C ILE A 13 32.23 24.40 57.26
N GLY A 14 33.28 24.71 56.47
CA GLY A 14 33.79 23.87 55.38
C GLY A 14 34.68 22.74 55.91
N ILE A 15 34.67 21.64 55.21
CA ILE A 15 35.78 20.69 55.21
C ILE A 15 36.03 20.29 53.78
N VAL A 16 37.20 20.71 53.26
CA VAL A 16 37.83 20.26 52.03
C VAL A 16 38.41 18.87 52.29
N SER A 17 37.98 17.90 51.49
CA SER A 17 38.71 16.65 51.33
C SER A 17 38.85 16.33 49.88
N MET A 18 40.05 16.53 49.35
CA MET A 18 40.51 16.01 48.06
C MET A 18 40.57 14.49 48.12
N LEU A 19 39.96 13.83 47.17
CA LEU A 19 40.33 12.49 46.76
C LEU A 19 40.43 12.49 45.24
N ALA A 20 41.64 12.14 44.80
CA ALA A 20 42.04 12.13 43.40
C ALA A 20 41.59 10.90 42.65
N LEU A 21 41.25 11.12 41.40
CA LEU A 21 41.47 10.35 40.17
C LEU A 21 41.33 8.81 40.18
N ALA A 22 40.32 8.36 39.45
CA ALA A 22 40.57 7.42 38.36
C ALA A 22 39.70 7.85 37.19
N GLY A 23 40.31 8.49 36.21
CA GLY A 23 39.69 8.80 34.91
C GLY A 23 39.65 7.54 34.09
N CYS A 24 38.42 7.14 33.70
CA CYS A 24 38.23 6.43 32.44
C CYS A 24 37.52 7.41 31.51
N GLY A 25 38.19 7.78 30.47
CA GLY A 25 37.71 8.73 29.48
C GLY A 25 36.40 8.18 28.84
N ARG A 26 35.38 8.98 28.93
CA ARG A 26 34.25 8.94 28.00
C ARG A 26 34.62 9.98 26.95
N ALA A 27 35.03 9.50 25.79
CA ALA A 27 35.12 10.34 24.62
C ALA A 27 33.72 10.87 24.33
N ASP A 28 33.55 12.18 24.40
CA ASP A 28 32.46 12.87 23.75
C ASP A 28 32.72 12.72 22.25
N ASP A 29 32.14 11.69 21.65
CA ASP A 29 31.92 11.61 20.22
C ASP A 29 30.62 12.36 19.94
N ALA A 30 30.75 13.65 19.66
CA ALA A 30 29.80 14.38 18.87
C ALA A 30 29.95 13.88 17.43
N GLY A 31 29.48 12.66 17.18
CA GLY A 31 29.38 12.08 15.86
C GLY A 31 28.27 12.76 15.10
N THR A 32 28.68 13.56 14.13
CA THR A 32 27.97 13.76 12.86
C THR A 32 27.13 12.55 12.51
N GLY A 33 25.89 12.76 12.05
CA GLY A 33 25.04 11.70 11.49
C GLY A 33 25.86 10.84 10.54
N GLY A 34 26.26 9.67 11.01
CA GLY A 34 26.87 8.63 10.20
C GLY A 34 25.71 7.80 9.69
N ASP A 35 25.71 7.58 8.38
CA ASP A 35 24.89 6.57 7.73
C ASP A 35 24.96 5.29 8.58
N ALA A 36 23.82 4.87 9.11
CA ALA A 36 23.71 3.59 9.76
C ALA A 36 23.85 2.53 8.66
N VAL A 37 25.09 2.04 8.47
CA VAL A 37 25.34 0.94 7.54
C VAL A 37 24.58 -0.25 8.08
N ALA A 38 23.54 -0.67 7.37
CA ALA A 38 22.82 -1.89 7.64
C ALA A 38 23.83 -3.05 7.70
N GLY A 39 23.69 -3.93 8.70
CA GLY A 39 24.54 -5.11 8.82
C GLY A 39 24.32 -6.08 7.65
N THR A 40 25.02 -7.21 7.66
CA THR A 40 24.75 -8.32 6.73
C THR A 40 24.09 -9.45 7.50
N ILE A 41 22.99 -10.01 6.95
CA ILE A 41 22.34 -11.19 7.52
C ILE A 41 23.12 -12.45 7.13
N ASP A 42 23.41 -13.29 8.12
CA ASP A 42 24.09 -14.57 7.90
C ASP A 42 23.14 -15.71 7.56
N ASP A 43 23.68 -16.88 7.19
CA ASP A 43 22.91 -18.07 6.81
C ASP A 43 22.66 -19.03 8.00
N SER A 44 22.92 -18.61 9.24
CA SER A 44 22.58 -19.45 10.39
C SER A 44 21.07 -19.53 10.60
N PRO A 45 20.53 -20.64 11.11
CA PRO A 45 19.11 -20.74 11.40
C PRO A 45 18.63 -19.62 12.35
N ALA A 46 17.40 -19.15 12.15
CA ALA A 46 16.75 -18.23 13.06
C ALA A 46 16.50 -18.89 14.43
N THR A 47 16.50 -18.11 15.50
CA THR A 47 16.25 -18.60 16.87
C THR A 47 15.41 -17.58 17.64
N GLY A 48 14.71 -18.04 18.67
CA GLY A 48 13.93 -17.17 19.56
C GLY A 48 12.53 -16.84 19.01
N GLU A 49 11.80 -16.03 19.74
CA GLU A 49 10.50 -15.53 19.32
C GLU A 49 10.68 -14.37 18.33
N ILE A 50 9.93 -14.42 17.25
CA ILE A 50 9.81 -13.36 16.24
C ILE A 50 8.38 -12.85 16.30
N THR A 51 8.20 -11.57 16.61
CA THR A 51 6.89 -10.93 16.67
C THR A 51 6.68 -10.05 15.44
N ILE A 52 5.54 -10.20 14.77
CA ILE A 52 5.20 -9.41 13.59
C ILE A 52 3.78 -8.87 13.66
N TRP A 53 3.60 -7.63 13.24
CA TRP A 53 2.30 -7.04 12.96
C TRP A 53 1.96 -7.16 11.49
N ALA A 54 0.76 -7.65 11.18
CA ALA A 54 0.24 -7.71 9.82
C ALA A 54 -1.23 -7.32 9.81
N MET A 55 -1.77 -6.96 8.66
CA MET A 55 -3.13 -6.48 8.48
C MET A 55 -3.90 -7.41 7.54
N GLY A 56 -5.23 -7.29 7.55
CA GLY A 56 -6.11 -7.95 6.60
C GLY A 56 -5.98 -9.46 6.58
N GLU A 57 -6.15 -10.04 5.42
CA GLU A 57 -6.05 -11.47 5.16
C GLU A 57 -4.63 -12.01 5.45
N GLU A 58 -3.62 -11.20 5.18
CA GLU A 58 -2.23 -11.53 5.49
C GLU A 58 -2.02 -11.71 7.00
N GLY A 59 -2.63 -10.82 7.81
CA GLY A 59 -2.59 -10.92 9.26
C GLY A 59 -3.33 -12.14 9.81
N GLU A 60 -4.31 -12.67 9.09
CA GLU A 60 -5.06 -13.88 9.46
C GLU A 60 -4.29 -15.15 9.10
N ASN A 61 -3.59 -15.17 7.97
CA ASN A 61 -2.99 -16.39 7.42
C ASN A 61 -1.49 -16.54 7.72
N LEU A 62 -0.75 -15.44 7.93
CA LEU A 62 0.71 -15.48 8.07
C LEU A 62 1.18 -16.38 9.23
N GLY A 63 0.40 -16.48 10.31
CA GLY A 63 0.76 -17.31 11.47
C GLY A 63 0.88 -18.79 11.10
N ASP A 64 -0.13 -19.35 10.47
CA ASP A 64 -0.16 -20.75 10.03
C ASP A 64 0.82 -20.95 8.85
N PHE A 65 0.96 -19.98 7.96
CA PHE A 65 1.89 -20.04 6.84
C PHE A 65 3.36 -20.10 7.30
N ALA A 66 3.71 -19.38 8.35
CA ALA A 66 5.06 -19.37 8.93
C ALA A 66 5.50 -20.72 9.55
N ASP A 67 4.60 -21.70 9.67
CA ASP A 67 4.98 -23.06 10.07
C ASP A 67 6.03 -23.66 9.11
N GLY A 68 5.99 -23.30 7.80
CA GLY A 68 7.01 -23.67 6.84
C GLY A 68 8.40 -23.12 7.16
N PHE A 69 8.47 -21.88 7.64
CA PHE A 69 9.73 -21.29 8.13
C PHE A 69 10.26 -22.01 9.38
N ILE A 70 9.37 -22.39 10.29
CA ILE A 70 9.72 -23.06 11.56
C ILE A 70 10.26 -24.48 11.31
N GLU A 71 9.82 -25.18 10.25
CA GLU A 71 10.37 -26.51 9.89
C GLU A 71 11.88 -26.45 9.67
N ASP A 72 12.38 -25.39 9.03
CA ASP A 72 13.81 -25.18 8.79
C ASP A 72 14.52 -24.45 9.96
N ASN A 73 13.75 -23.82 10.85
CA ASN A 73 14.25 -23.04 11.99
C ASN A 73 13.59 -23.49 13.31
N PRO A 74 13.85 -24.74 13.77
CA PRO A 74 13.11 -25.35 14.90
C PRO A 74 13.34 -24.69 16.25
N ASP A 75 14.34 -23.84 16.39
CA ASP A 75 14.63 -23.06 17.60
C ASP A 75 14.00 -21.65 17.55
N ALA A 76 13.26 -21.33 16.49
CA ALA A 76 12.48 -20.10 16.33
C ALA A 76 10.98 -20.33 16.57
N SER A 77 10.25 -19.24 16.83
CA SER A 77 8.78 -19.21 16.79
C SER A 77 8.33 -17.88 16.21
N VAL A 78 7.18 -17.86 15.52
CA VAL A 78 6.59 -16.66 14.94
C VAL A 78 5.25 -16.36 15.62
N THR A 79 5.08 -15.13 16.08
CA THR A 79 3.83 -14.65 16.70
C THR A 79 3.30 -13.47 15.89
N VAL A 80 2.18 -13.68 15.21
CA VAL A 80 1.52 -12.66 14.39
C VAL A 80 0.44 -11.94 15.19
N THR A 81 0.41 -10.61 15.11
CA THR A 81 -0.69 -9.80 15.62
C THR A 81 -1.41 -9.16 14.45
N ASN A 82 -2.65 -9.59 14.18
CA ASN A 82 -3.49 -8.97 13.17
C ASN A 82 -4.00 -7.60 13.66
N ILE A 83 -3.81 -6.56 12.83
CA ILE A 83 -4.20 -5.17 13.12
C ILE A 83 -5.16 -4.69 12.02
N PRO A 84 -6.27 -4.05 12.38
CA PRO A 84 -7.10 -3.38 11.38
C PRO A 84 -6.32 -2.32 10.60
N TRP A 85 -6.49 -2.27 9.28
CA TRP A 85 -5.83 -1.30 8.41
C TRP A 85 -5.99 0.16 8.89
N ALA A 86 -7.20 0.52 9.33
CA ALA A 86 -7.49 1.87 9.83
C ALA A 86 -6.71 2.26 11.10
N ASP A 87 -6.18 1.28 11.85
CA ASP A 87 -5.51 1.53 13.14
C ASP A 87 -3.97 1.50 13.03
N VAL A 88 -3.42 1.04 11.89
CA VAL A 88 -1.99 0.72 11.77
C VAL A 88 -1.08 1.90 12.06
N MET A 89 -1.31 3.07 11.46
CA MET A 89 -0.47 4.27 11.67
C MET A 89 -0.52 4.76 13.11
N THR A 90 -1.72 4.81 13.72
CA THR A 90 -1.88 5.22 15.12
C THR A 90 -1.14 4.26 16.07
N LYS A 91 -1.25 2.96 15.83
CA LYS A 91 -0.58 1.93 16.61
C LYS A 91 0.93 1.97 16.44
N TYR A 92 1.41 2.14 15.20
CA TYR A 92 2.82 2.30 14.87
C TYR A 92 3.44 3.48 15.64
N GLN A 93 2.89 4.68 15.47
CA GLN A 93 3.40 5.89 16.14
C GLN A 93 3.39 5.76 17.67
N THR A 94 2.35 5.16 18.22
CA THR A 94 2.24 4.93 19.67
C THR A 94 3.32 3.98 20.17
N ALA A 95 3.56 2.89 19.46
CA ALA A 95 4.55 1.88 19.84
C ALA A 95 5.99 2.41 19.74
N VAL A 96 6.31 3.12 18.65
CA VAL A 96 7.61 3.78 18.48
C VAL A 96 7.87 4.78 19.59
N ALA A 97 6.89 5.66 19.90
CA ALA A 97 7.02 6.64 20.96
C ALA A 97 7.15 6.00 22.36
N ALA A 98 6.57 4.83 22.58
CA ALA A 98 6.63 4.10 23.86
C ALA A 98 7.84 3.15 23.96
N GLY A 99 8.56 2.87 22.87
CA GLY A 99 9.61 1.86 22.81
C GLY A 99 9.09 0.43 23.08
N THR A 100 7.88 0.13 22.59
CA THR A 100 7.20 -1.18 22.75
C THR A 100 6.79 -1.73 21.39
N VAL A 101 7.75 -1.85 20.49
CA VAL A 101 7.57 -2.31 19.11
C VAL A 101 7.67 -3.84 19.02
N PRO A 102 7.03 -4.48 18.03
CA PRO A 102 7.36 -5.86 17.65
C PRO A 102 8.69 -5.90 16.91
N ASP A 103 9.09 -7.09 16.45
CA ASP A 103 10.31 -7.21 15.65
C ASP A 103 10.08 -6.73 14.21
N ALA A 104 8.97 -7.14 13.60
CA ALA A 104 8.64 -6.80 12.22
C ALA A 104 7.22 -6.22 12.07
N ILE A 105 6.99 -5.63 10.92
CA ILE A 105 5.68 -5.10 10.53
C ILE A 105 5.47 -5.25 9.02
N MET A 106 4.26 -5.65 8.64
CA MET A 106 3.76 -5.46 7.29
C MET A 106 3.41 -3.97 7.09
N ILE A 107 3.68 -3.43 5.91
CA ILE A 107 3.52 -2.02 5.58
C ILE A 107 2.79 -1.94 4.24
N GLY A 108 1.65 -1.28 4.18
CA GLY A 108 1.03 -0.92 2.90
C GLY A 108 1.93 0.04 2.12
N SER A 109 2.06 -0.14 0.82
CA SER A 109 2.98 0.64 -0.02
C SER A 109 2.82 2.16 0.13
N SER A 110 1.61 2.66 0.28
CA SER A 110 1.30 4.08 0.49
C SER A 110 1.74 4.62 1.86
N LEU A 111 2.01 3.77 2.86
CA LEU A 111 2.29 4.17 4.25
C LEU A 111 3.78 4.23 4.57
N LEU A 112 4.66 3.62 3.75
CA LEU A 112 6.07 3.45 4.06
C LEU A 112 6.77 4.77 4.37
N SER A 113 6.62 5.78 3.50
CA SER A 113 7.28 7.08 3.68
C SER A 113 6.84 7.80 4.95
N SER A 114 5.55 7.70 5.29
CA SER A 114 5.02 8.24 6.56
C SER A 114 5.60 7.53 7.78
N MET A 115 5.79 6.20 7.70
CA MET A 115 6.40 5.41 8.78
C MET A 115 7.89 5.73 8.92
N VAL A 116 8.62 5.86 7.81
CA VAL A 116 10.04 6.27 7.83
C VAL A 116 10.19 7.67 8.44
N ALA A 117 9.37 8.63 8.01
CA ALA A 117 9.39 9.99 8.57
C ALA A 117 9.03 10.03 10.07
N ALA A 118 8.15 9.16 10.53
CA ALA A 118 7.84 9.01 11.96
C ALA A 118 8.98 8.33 12.74
N GLY A 119 9.95 7.72 12.06
CA GLY A 119 11.05 6.95 12.64
C GLY A 119 10.64 5.56 13.10
N GLY A 120 11.61 4.78 13.54
CA GLY A 120 11.37 3.46 14.15
C GLY A 120 11.65 2.27 13.23
N LEU A 121 11.80 2.44 11.91
CA LEU A 121 12.22 1.38 11.00
C LEU A 121 13.75 1.31 10.88
N ALA A 122 14.27 0.10 10.76
CA ALA A 122 15.67 -0.15 10.45
C ALA A 122 15.88 -0.19 8.92
N PRO A 123 17.01 0.32 8.41
CA PRO A 123 17.43 0.06 7.02
C PRO A 123 17.53 -1.44 6.75
N VAL A 124 17.19 -1.86 5.54
CA VAL A 124 17.34 -3.25 5.10
C VAL A 124 18.80 -3.63 5.04
N PRO A 125 19.25 -4.70 5.74
CA PRO A 125 20.64 -5.15 5.68
C PRO A 125 20.93 -5.92 4.39
N ASP A 126 22.20 -5.96 4.01
CA ASP A 126 22.67 -6.77 2.89
C ASP A 126 22.34 -8.26 3.10
N GLY A 127 21.93 -8.96 2.05
CA GLY A 127 21.69 -10.39 2.03
C GLY A 127 20.29 -10.81 2.51
N VAL A 128 19.35 -9.88 2.67
CA VAL A 128 17.94 -10.20 2.90
C VAL A 128 17.28 -10.58 1.57
N VAL A 129 17.41 -9.76 0.56
CA VAL A 129 16.87 -10.00 -0.78
C VAL A 129 17.87 -9.54 -1.82
N ASP A 130 17.86 -10.15 -2.99
CA ASP A 130 18.56 -9.65 -4.18
C ASP A 130 17.57 -8.74 -4.93
N GLU A 131 17.80 -7.43 -4.92
CA GLU A 131 16.93 -6.43 -5.52
C GLU A 131 16.68 -6.68 -7.02
N ASP A 132 17.68 -7.24 -7.74
CA ASP A 132 17.57 -7.58 -9.16
C ASP A 132 16.54 -8.69 -9.43
N THR A 133 16.04 -9.38 -8.40
CA THR A 133 15.01 -10.43 -8.53
C THR A 133 13.59 -9.90 -8.35
N LEU A 134 13.43 -8.68 -7.87
CA LEU A 134 12.14 -8.05 -7.60
C LEU A 134 11.55 -7.39 -8.86
N ASN A 135 10.24 -7.18 -8.85
CA ASN A 135 9.60 -6.24 -9.77
C ASN A 135 10.23 -4.85 -9.61
N GLU A 136 10.62 -4.21 -10.70
CA GLU A 136 11.38 -2.96 -10.70
C GLU A 136 10.64 -1.85 -9.93
N THR A 137 9.34 -1.63 -10.22
CA THR A 137 8.54 -0.60 -9.55
C THR A 137 8.35 -0.90 -8.06
N ALA A 138 8.20 -2.19 -7.70
CA ALA A 138 8.11 -2.58 -6.29
C ALA A 138 9.43 -2.37 -5.55
N ALA A 139 10.57 -2.65 -6.17
CA ALA A 139 11.89 -2.40 -5.60
C ALA A 139 12.14 -0.89 -5.38
N GLU A 140 11.71 -0.05 -6.32
CA GLU A 140 11.81 1.41 -6.19
C GLU A 140 10.91 1.96 -5.09
N SER A 141 9.72 1.38 -4.88
CA SER A 141 8.73 1.86 -3.90
C SER A 141 9.17 1.73 -2.44
N VAL A 142 10.19 0.93 -2.14
CA VAL A 142 10.71 0.75 -0.76
C VAL A 142 11.90 1.64 -0.44
N ILE A 143 12.37 2.43 -1.42
CA ILE A 143 13.51 3.33 -1.25
C ILE A 143 13.01 4.71 -0.83
N VAL A 144 13.41 5.14 0.36
CA VAL A 144 13.11 6.45 0.92
C VAL A 144 14.42 7.20 1.15
N GLU A 145 14.58 8.39 0.54
CA GLU A 145 15.84 9.17 0.60
C GLU A 145 17.09 8.34 0.26
N GLY A 146 16.99 7.44 -0.71
CA GLY A 146 18.10 6.60 -1.19
C GLY A 146 18.43 5.41 -0.30
N THR A 147 17.57 5.07 0.67
CA THR A 147 17.76 3.93 1.58
C THR A 147 16.52 3.04 1.54
N ALA A 148 16.72 1.73 1.40
CA ALA A 148 15.63 0.75 1.53
C ALA A 148 15.28 0.53 3.01
N TYR A 149 14.01 0.71 3.39
CA TYR A 149 13.51 0.50 4.74
C TYR A 149 12.54 -0.68 4.87
N ALA A 150 12.20 -1.29 3.77
CA ALA A 150 11.35 -2.46 3.72
C ALA A 150 11.73 -3.34 2.53
N VAL A 151 11.23 -4.55 2.50
CA VAL A 151 11.35 -5.50 1.39
C VAL A 151 9.96 -5.68 0.79
N PRO A 152 9.77 -5.53 -0.53
CA PRO A 152 8.52 -5.86 -1.18
C PRO A 152 8.16 -7.32 -0.94
N TRP A 153 6.97 -7.57 -0.40
CA TRP A 153 6.51 -8.92 -0.11
C TRP A 153 5.58 -9.44 -1.20
N TYR A 154 4.59 -8.62 -1.55
CA TYR A 154 3.71 -8.89 -2.65
C TYR A 154 3.36 -7.58 -3.37
N VAL A 155 2.97 -7.70 -4.62
CA VAL A 155 2.45 -6.60 -5.43
C VAL A 155 0.98 -6.84 -5.76
N GLU A 156 0.28 -5.77 -6.05
CA GLU A 156 -1.08 -5.85 -6.55
C GLU A 156 -1.30 -4.75 -7.58
N THR A 157 -2.09 -5.07 -8.58
CA THR A 157 -2.59 -4.07 -9.53
C THR A 157 -4.08 -4.27 -9.75
N ARG A 158 -4.72 -3.36 -10.45
CA ARG A 158 -6.14 -3.40 -10.75
C ARG A 158 -6.36 -3.71 -12.22
N VAL A 159 -7.38 -4.53 -12.49
CA VAL A 159 -7.89 -4.82 -13.83
C VAL A 159 -9.39 -4.62 -13.85
N LEU A 160 -9.96 -4.51 -15.04
CA LEU A 160 -11.41 -4.47 -15.21
C LEU A 160 -11.97 -5.91 -15.15
N TYR A 161 -12.83 -6.16 -14.17
CA TYR A 161 -13.66 -7.36 -14.05
C TYR A 161 -15.02 -7.10 -14.66
N TYR A 162 -15.57 -8.05 -15.40
CA TYR A 162 -16.92 -7.92 -15.98
C TYR A 162 -17.63 -9.25 -16.14
N ARG A 163 -18.95 -9.22 -16.20
CA ARG A 163 -19.82 -10.36 -16.47
C ARG A 163 -19.85 -10.64 -17.99
N THR A 164 -19.21 -11.72 -18.39
CA THR A 164 -19.10 -12.13 -19.82
C THR A 164 -20.45 -12.46 -20.42
N ASP A 165 -21.32 -13.16 -19.68
CA ASP A 165 -22.68 -13.52 -20.10
C ASP A 165 -23.60 -12.30 -20.30
N LEU A 166 -23.46 -11.29 -19.45
CA LEU A 166 -24.23 -10.05 -19.56
C LEU A 166 -23.67 -9.12 -20.65
N ALA A 167 -22.35 -9.10 -20.87
CA ALA A 167 -21.73 -8.38 -21.98
C ALA A 167 -22.19 -8.94 -23.34
N GLU A 168 -22.21 -10.29 -23.50
CA GLU A 168 -22.76 -10.94 -24.68
C GLU A 168 -24.25 -10.59 -24.88
N ALA A 169 -25.06 -10.64 -23.82
CA ALA A 169 -26.48 -10.31 -23.87
C ALA A 169 -26.73 -8.83 -24.21
N ALA A 170 -25.90 -7.92 -23.72
CA ALA A 170 -25.95 -6.49 -24.02
C ALA A 170 -25.36 -6.15 -25.41
N GLY A 171 -24.59 -7.07 -26.01
CA GLY A 171 -23.90 -6.86 -27.27
C GLY A 171 -22.76 -5.86 -27.17
N VAL A 172 -22.08 -5.79 -26.01
CA VAL A 172 -20.90 -4.97 -25.80
C VAL A 172 -19.64 -5.82 -25.77
N GLU A 173 -18.54 -5.27 -26.25
CA GLU A 173 -17.21 -5.90 -26.22
C GLU A 173 -16.37 -5.30 -25.10
N ALA A 174 -15.40 -6.06 -24.58
CA ALA A 174 -14.50 -5.59 -23.53
C ALA A 174 -13.73 -4.33 -24.01
N PRO A 175 -13.72 -3.25 -23.22
CA PRO A 175 -13.18 -1.97 -23.62
C PRO A 175 -11.63 -1.96 -23.57
N THR A 176 -11.02 -1.19 -24.48
CA THR A 176 -9.56 -0.99 -24.55
C THR A 176 -9.13 0.45 -24.26
N ASN A 177 -10.06 1.38 -24.24
CA ASN A 177 -9.82 2.80 -24.00
C ASN A 177 -11.00 3.46 -23.25
N TRP A 178 -10.80 4.67 -22.76
CA TRP A 178 -11.79 5.41 -21.97
C TRP A 178 -13.14 5.59 -22.65
N SER A 179 -13.16 5.90 -23.95
CA SER A 179 -14.43 6.05 -24.69
C SER A 179 -15.19 4.73 -24.72
N GLU A 180 -14.48 3.64 -25.00
CA GLU A 180 -15.08 2.30 -25.03
C GLU A 180 -15.54 1.86 -23.63
N LEU A 181 -14.85 2.22 -22.54
CA LEU A 181 -15.29 1.92 -21.18
C LEU A 181 -16.61 2.64 -20.85
N THR A 182 -16.74 3.91 -21.26
CA THR A 182 -18.00 4.65 -21.10
C THR A 182 -19.14 4.00 -21.91
N GLU A 183 -18.88 3.64 -23.17
CA GLU A 183 -19.88 2.95 -24.03
C GLU A 183 -20.25 1.56 -23.48
N PHE A 184 -19.27 0.84 -22.93
CA PHE A 184 -19.46 -0.47 -22.29
C PHE A 184 -20.38 -0.38 -21.07
N ALA A 185 -20.10 0.58 -20.17
CA ALA A 185 -20.95 0.84 -19.00
C ALA A 185 -22.38 1.28 -19.42
N ALA A 186 -22.49 2.14 -20.40
CA ALA A 186 -23.80 2.56 -20.95
C ALA A 186 -24.57 1.38 -21.55
N GLY A 187 -23.88 0.47 -22.26
CA GLY A 187 -24.51 -0.71 -22.84
C GLY A 187 -25.12 -1.66 -21.82
N PHE A 188 -24.52 -1.81 -20.63
CA PHE A 188 -25.12 -2.58 -19.54
C PHE A 188 -26.38 -1.91 -18.98
N THR A 189 -26.37 -0.59 -18.79
CA THR A 189 -27.56 0.14 -18.31
C THR A 189 -28.68 0.11 -19.36
N ASP A 190 -28.36 0.22 -20.62
CA ASP A 190 -29.33 0.10 -21.72
C ASP A 190 -29.94 -1.32 -21.80
N ALA A 191 -29.18 -2.35 -21.41
CA ALA A 191 -29.62 -3.73 -21.33
C ALA A 191 -30.44 -4.03 -20.04
N GLY A 192 -30.49 -3.10 -19.08
CA GLY A 192 -31.37 -3.17 -17.91
C GLY A 192 -30.66 -3.39 -16.58
N ALA A 193 -29.32 -3.29 -16.52
CA ALA A 193 -28.58 -3.19 -15.27
C ALA A 193 -28.89 -1.86 -14.56
N ASP A 194 -28.84 -1.84 -13.24
CA ASP A 194 -29.05 -0.60 -12.46
C ASP A 194 -27.93 0.40 -12.74
N TYR A 195 -26.69 -0.09 -12.88
CA TYR A 195 -25.48 0.66 -13.27
C TYR A 195 -24.61 -0.23 -14.15
N GLY A 196 -23.71 0.38 -14.91
CA GLY A 196 -22.82 -0.36 -15.81
C GLY A 196 -21.42 -0.61 -15.26
N LEU A 197 -21.00 0.23 -14.32
CA LEU A 197 -19.66 0.14 -13.69
C LEU A 197 -19.73 0.50 -12.21
N GLN A 198 -18.99 -0.20 -11.38
CA GLN A 198 -18.77 0.19 -9.99
C GLN A 198 -17.40 0.86 -9.87
N LEU A 199 -17.38 2.05 -9.29
CA LEU A 199 -16.15 2.77 -8.95
C LEU A 199 -16.16 3.14 -7.46
N PRO A 200 -14.99 3.18 -6.81
CA PRO A 200 -14.89 3.62 -5.42
C PRO A 200 -15.25 5.10 -5.30
N MET A 201 -15.85 5.47 -4.18
CA MET A 201 -16.27 6.84 -3.90
C MET A 201 -15.72 7.34 -2.57
N GLY A 202 -14.89 8.40 -2.63
CA GLY A 202 -14.36 9.09 -1.46
C GLY A 202 -13.32 8.32 -0.66
N ASP A 203 -12.93 8.87 0.49
CA ASP A 203 -11.88 8.37 1.38
C ASP A 203 -12.17 6.98 1.96
N ALA A 204 -13.43 6.69 2.24
CA ALA A 204 -13.81 5.39 2.83
C ALA A 204 -13.56 4.17 1.92
N GLU A 205 -13.42 4.39 0.62
CA GLU A 205 -13.21 3.36 -0.40
C GLU A 205 -11.89 3.53 -1.15
N ASP A 206 -11.03 4.45 -0.71
CA ASP A 206 -9.73 4.75 -1.31
C ASP A 206 -9.85 5.03 -2.83
N SER A 207 -10.67 6.03 -3.20
CA SER A 207 -10.92 6.35 -4.61
C SER A 207 -9.68 6.82 -5.35
N THR A 208 -8.61 7.19 -4.64
CA THR A 208 -7.30 7.50 -5.22
C THR A 208 -6.73 6.33 -6.02
N GLN A 209 -7.05 5.07 -5.68
CA GLN A 209 -6.64 3.89 -6.43
C GLN A 209 -7.19 3.84 -7.88
N VAL A 210 -8.16 4.68 -8.21
CA VAL A 210 -8.70 4.84 -9.57
C VAL A 210 -8.37 6.22 -10.13
N ILE A 211 -8.39 7.26 -9.30
CA ILE A 211 -8.13 8.65 -9.74
C ILE A 211 -6.67 8.83 -10.14
N LEU A 212 -5.72 8.29 -9.35
CA LEU A 212 -4.29 8.36 -9.69
C LEU A 212 -3.96 7.66 -11.03
N PRO A 213 -4.44 6.43 -11.30
CA PRO A 213 -4.35 5.84 -12.62
C PRO A 213 -4.94 6.71 -13.72
N PHE A 214 -6.13 7.26 -13.58
CA PHE A 214 -6.71 8.12 -14.61
C PHE A 214 -5.86 9.37 -14.85
N TYR A 215 -5.26 9.95 -13.82
CA TYR A 215 -4.34 11.06 -13.99
C TYR A 215 -3.06 10.64 -14.74
N ALA A 216 -2.45 9.51 -14.39
CA ALA A 216 -1.31 8.96 -15.13
C ALA A 216 -1.66 8.57 -16.57
N GLN A 217 -2.82 7.96 -16.79
CA GLN A 217 -3.34 7.63 -18.13
C GLN A 217 -3.61 8.86 -19.00
N ALA A 218 -3.85 10.02 -18.40
CA ALA A 218 -3.91 11.30 -19.09
C ALA A 218 -2.51 11.89 -19.35
N GLY A 219 -1.42 11.27 -18.89
CA GLY A 219 -0.03 11.70 -19.03
C GLY A 219 0.42 12.68 -17.95
N GLY A 220 -0.18 12.60 -16.76
CA GLY A 220 0.20 13.40 -15.59
C GLY A 220 1.14 12.68 -14.64
N ASP A 221 2.14 13.41 -14.12
CA ASP A 221 3.01 12.99 -13.03
C ASP A 221 2.71 13.80 -11.77
N VAL A 222 2.72 13.14 -10.60
CA VAL A 222 2.38 13.77 -9.33
C VAL A 222 3.55 14.57 -8.76
N LEU A 223 4.77 14.09 -8.96
CA LEU A 223 6.00 14.71 -8.48
C LEU A 223 6.84 15.20 -9.65
N ASN A 224 7.69 16.17 -9.39
CA ASN A 224 8.71 16.61 -10.33
C ASN A 224 9.78 15.52 -10.54
N ASP A 225 10.64 15.66 -11.56
CA ASP A 225 11.72 14.71 -11.89
C ASP A 225 12.70 14.44 -10.71
N ALA A 226 12.77 15.33 -9.74
CA ALA A 226 13.63 15.17 -8.57
C ALA A 226 12.92 14.41 -7.42
N GLY A 227 11.60 14.24 -7.48
CA GLY A 227 10.79 13.60 -6.44
C GLY A 227 10.62 14.43 -5.15
N ASP A 228 11.03 15.71 -5.17
CA ASP A 228 11.09 16.57 -3.97
C ASP A 228 9.98 17.61 -3.88
N ALA A 229 9.13 17.71 -4.91
CA ALA A 229 7.97 18.61 -4.94
C ALA A 229 6.81 18.03 -5.73
N TYR A 230 5.59 18.32 -5.30
CA TYR A 230 4.40 18.08 -6.12
C TYR A 230 4.42 18.98 -7.35
N GLU A 231 4.17 18.41 -8.52
CA GLU A 231 4.11 19.11 -9.80
C GLU A 231 2.93 18.59 -10.64
N TRP A 232 1.72 19.02 -10.29
CA TRP A 232 0.51 18.62 -10.99
C TRP A 232 0.40 19.34 -12.34
N ASP A 233 0.07 18.58 -13.40
CA ASP A 233 -0.41 19.14 -14.66
C ASP A 233 -1.90 19.43 -14.53
N HIS A 234 -2.26 20.72 -14.51
CA HIS A 234 -3.63 21.17 -14.28
C HIS A 234 -4.63 20.61 -15.27
N ASP A 235 -4.30 20.67 -16.58
CA ASP A 235 -5.21 20.25 -17.64
C ASP A 235 -5.44 18.72 -17.56
N ARG A 236 -4.39 17.94 -17.24
CA ARG A 236 -4.48 16.49 -17.04
C ARG A 236 -5.28 16.11 -15.81
N LEU A 237 -5.11 16.87 -14.74
CA LEU A 237 -5.86 16.64 -13.50
C LEU A 237 -7.36 16.93 -13.70
N VAL A 238 -7.70 17.99 -14.42
CA VAL A 238 -9.09 18.27 -14.83
C VAL A 238 -9.65 17.16 -15.68
N GLU A 239 -8.90 16.68 -16.71
CA GLU A 239 -9.31 15.57 -17.58
C GLU A 239 -9.63 14.31 -16.79
N ALA A 240 -8.76 13.92 -15.84
CA ALA A 240 -8.94 12.75 -15.00
C ALA A 240 -10.16 12.87 -14.07
N LEU A 241 -10.32 14.03 -13.42
CA LEU A 241 -11.45 14.29 -12.51
C LEU A 241 -12.78 14.34 -13.27
N GLU A 242 -12.83 14.95 -14.46
CA GLU A 242 -14.02 14.97 -15.32
C GLU A 242 -14.37 13.56 -15.77
N TYR A 243 -13.37 12.76 -16.21
CA TYR A 243 -13.60 11.39 -16.64
C TYR A 243 -14.13 10.52 -15.49
N TYR A 244 -13.49 10.54 -14.33
CA TYR A 244 -13.98 9.84 -13.13
C TYR A 244 -15.41 10.24 -12.78
N ALA A 245 -15.68 11.55 -12.72
CA ALA A 245 -16.98 12.07 -12.33
C ALA A 245 -18.09 11.78 -13.36
N SER A 246 -17.75 11.61 -14.64
CA SER A 246 -18.70 11.36 -15.71
C SER A 246 -19.53 10.08 -15.47
N PHE A 247 -18.92 9.02 -14.91
CA PHE A 247 -19.63 7.78 -14.60
C PHE A 247 -20.77 7.99 -13.59
N PHE A 248 -20.59 8.89 -12.65
CA PHE A 248 -21.60 9.20 -11.63
C PHE A 248 -22.64 10.20 -12.17
N THR A 249 -22.21 11.24 -12.84
CA THR A 249 -23.12 12.28 -13.39
C THR A 249 -23.99 11.78 -14.51
N ASP A 250 -23.50 10.82 -15.29
CA ASP A 250 -24.24 10.18 -16.39
C ASP A 250 -25.07 8.97 -15.90
N GLY A 251 -24.98 8.64 -14.60
CA GLY A 251 -25.74 7.55 -13.99
C GLY A 251 -25.24 6.16 -14.37
N LEU A 252 -23.97 6.02 -14.73
CA LEU A 252 -23.32 4.76 -15.09
C LEU A 252 -22.70 4.06 -13.87
N ALA A 253 -22.43 4.80 -12.79
CA ALA A 253 -21.94 4.30 -11.51
C ALA A 253 -22.77 4.84 -10.34
N PRO A 254 -22.91 4.06 -9.24
CA PRO A 254 -23.67 4.49 -8.07
C PRO A 254 -22.88 5.55 -7.25
N LEU A 255 -23.53 6.67 -6.87
CA LEU A 255 -22.95 7.67 -5.96
C LEU A 255 -22.67 7.12 -4.54
N SER A 256 -23.13 5.93 -4.21
CA SER A 256 -22.82 5.23 -2.95
C SER A 256 -21.49 4.50 -2.99
N GLY A 257 -20.76 4.54 -4.11
CA GLY A 257 -19.55 3.76 -4.32
C GLY A 257 -19.77 2.25 -4.27
N TYR A 258 -18.79 1.49 -3.86
CA TYR A 258 -18.88 0.03 -3.73
C TYR A 258 -19.82 -0.40 -2.60
N GLY A 259 -19.65 0.17 -1.41
CA GLY A 259 -20.31 -0.29 -0.20
C GLY A 259 -20.13 -1.79 0.08
N ASP A 260 -20.83 -2.30 1.08
CA ASP A 260 -20.83 -3.75 1.42
C ASP A 260 -21.49 -4.63 0.34
N GLY A 261 -22.02 -4.03 -0.73
CA GLY A 261 -22.83 -4.70 -1.76
C GLY A 261 -22.10 -4.99 -3.07
N GLN A 262 -20.83 -4.63 -3.23
CA GLN A 262 -20.09 -4.74 -4.49
C GLN A 262 -20.22 -6.12 -5.14
N THR A 263 -19.81 -7.18 -4.44
CA THR A 263 -19.83 -8.55 -4.95
C THR A 263 -21.25 -9.09 -5.18
N ALA A 264 -22.21 -8.69 -4.34
CA ALA A 264 -23.61 -9.05 -4.52
C ALA A 264 -24.18 -8.42 -5.79
N ALA A 265 -23.96 -7.11 -6.02
CA ALA A 265 -24.43 -6.40 -7.21
C ALA A 265 -23.79 -6.95 -8.51
N PHE A 266 -22.53 -7.35 -8.44
CA PHE A 266 -21.85 -8.00 -9.55
C PHE A 266 -22.45 -9.38 -9.85
N THR A 267 -22.62 -10.21 -8.81
CA THR A 267 -23.10 -11.59 -8.98
C THR A 267 -24.57 -11.70 -9.33
N ASP A 268 -25.44 -10.76 -8.94
CA ASP A 268 -26.84 -10.70 -9.36
C ASP A 268 -27.07 -9.95 -10.69
N GLY A 269 -26.03 -9.25 -11.18
CA GLY A 269 -26.03 -8.56 -12.47
C GLY A 269 -26.61 -7.16 -12.45
N SER A 270 -26.92 -6.62 -11.27
CA SER A 270 -27.38 -5.23 -11.15
C SER A 270 -26.28 -4.21 -11.43
N ASN A 271 -25.00 -4.61 -11.26
CA ASN A 271 -23.83 -3.80 -11.58
C ASN A 271 -22.67 -4.70 -12.09
N PRO A 272 -22.64 -5.00 -13.40
CA PRO A 272 -21.90 -6.13 -13.95
C PRO A 272 -20.42 -5.89 -14.26
N ALA A 273 -19.84 -4.74 -13.85
CA ALA A 273 -18.42 -4.49 -14.03
C ALA A 273 -17.84 -3.66 -12.85
N PHE A 274 -16.56 -3.87 -12.56
CA PHE A 274 -15.80 -3.10 -11.57
C PHE A 274 -14.29 -3.20 -11.85
N ILE A 275 -13.51 -2.26 -11.30
CA ILE A 275 -12.04 -2.29 -11.31
C ILE A 275 -11.59 -2.78 -9.93
N SER A 276 -10.79 -3.84 -9.87
CA SER A 276 -10.30 -4.43 -8.61
C SER A 276 -9.04 -5.28 -8.78
N GLY A 277 -8.52 -5.81 -7.68
CA GLY A 277 -7.27 -6.56 -7.62
C GLY A 277 -7.45 -8.08 -7.69
N PRO A 278 -6.34 -8.84 -7.52
CA PRO A 278 -6.28 -10.29 -7.72
C PRO A 278 -7.19 -11.09 -6.78
N TRP A 279 -7.41 -10.64 -5.55
CA TRP A 279 -8.24 -11.31 -4.55
C TRP A 279 -9.69 -11.50 -5.00
N MET A 280 -10.18 -10.70 -5.95
CA MET A 280 -11.58 -10.78 -6.38
C MET A 280 -11.94 -12.12 -7.02
N VAL A 281 -10.99 -12.82 -7.62
CA VAL A 281 -11.23 -14.17 -8.16
C VAL A 281 -11.64 -15.11 -7.02
N SER A 282 -10.88 -15.14 -5.92
CA SER A 282 -11.16 -15.96 -4.75
C SER A 282 -12.45 -15.55 -4.03
N VAL A 283 -12.66 -14.24 -3.83
CA VAL A 283 -13.89 -13.71 -3.20
C VAL A 283 -15.13 -14.09 -3.98
N LEU A 284 -15.09 -14.06 -5.31
CA LEU A 284 -16.23 -14.47 -6.15
C LEU A 284 -16.41 -15.99 -6.15
N ALA A 285 -15.32 -16.77 -6.10
CA ALA A 285 -15.36 -18.22 -6.01
C ALA A 285 -15.96 -18.68 -4.66
N ASP A 286 -15.60 -18.04 -3.56
CA ASP A 286 -16.20 -18.31 -2.25
C ASP A 286 -17.71 -17.98 -2.19
N LEU A 287 -18.12 -16.95 -2.91
CA LEU A 287 -19.53 -16.53 -2.94
C LEU A 287 -20.40 -17.41 -3.84
N LYS A 288 -19.83 -17.93 -4.91
CA LYS A 288 -20.53 -18.73 -5.94
C LYS A 288 -19.96 -20.16 -6.02
N ASP A 289 -18.96 -20.40 -6.77
CA ASP A 289 -18.02 -21.49 -6.91
C ASP A 289 -17.08 -21.20 -8.09
N ASP A 290 -15.98 -21.95 -8.20
CA ASP A 290 -14.98 -21.80 -9.27
C ASP A 290 -15.60 -21.93 -10.67
N ALA A 291 -16.50 -22.87 -10.86
CA ALA A 291 -17.14 -23.12 -12.15
C ALA A 291 -17.97 -21.92 -12.61
N TRP A 292 -18.67 -21.26 -11.69
CA TRP A 292 -19.42 -20.04 -12.00
C TRP A 292 -18.48 -18.89 -12.37
N VAL A 293 -17.36 -18.72 -11.64
CA VAL A 293 -16.36 -17.69 -11.94
C VAL A 293 -15.74 -17.95 -13.31
N GLU A 294 -15.37 -19.20 -13.60
CA GLU A 294 -14.79 -19.59 -14.88
C GLU A 294 -15.75 -19.32 -16.08
N GLU A 295 -17.05 -19.52 -15.89
CA GLU A 295 -18.06 -19.33 -16.94
C GLU A 295 -18.47 -17.86 -17.13
N ASN A 296 -18.52 -17.05 -16.07
CA ASN A 296 -19.21 -15.77 -16.06
C ASN A 296 -18.32 -14.55 -15.82
N VAL A 297 -17.04 -14.73 -15.42
CA VAL A 297 -16.16 -13.62 -15.08
C VAL A 297 -15.05 -13.49 -16.13
N GLY A 298 -15.00 -12.34 -16.79
CA GLY A 298 -13.90 -11.92 -17.64
C GLY A 298 -13.06 -10.84 -16.96
N THR A 299 -11.78 -10.81 -17.30
CA THR A 299 -10.85 -9.75 -16.92
C THR A 299 -10.13 -9.22 -18.14
N VAL A 300 -9.89 -7.92 -18.17
CA VAL A 300 -9.04 -7.25 -19.18
C VAL A 300 -8.21 -6.17 -18.50
N PRO A 301 -7.05 -5.78 -19.06
CA PRO A 301 -6.31 -4.63 -18.56
C PRO A 301 -7.22 -3.41 -18.42
N VAL A 302 -6.88 -2.49 -17.52
CA VAL A 302 -7.63 -1.22 -17.45
C VAL A 302 -7.55 -0.51 -18.78
N PRO A 303 -8.69 0.05 -19.29
CA PRO A 303 -8.72 0.74 -20.56
C PRO A 303 -7.83 1.98 -20.56
N ALA A 304 -7.11 2.19 -21.69
CA ALA A 304 -6.16 3.28 -21.84
C ALA A 304 -6.83 4.66 -21.88
N GLY A 305 -6.17 5.62 -21.24
CA GLY A 305 -6.45 7.04 -21.45
C GLY A 305 -5.83 7.59 -22.72
N SER A 306 -5.51 8.88 -22.71
CA SER A 306 -4.92 9.55 -23.87
C SER A 306 -3.43 9.25 -24.06
N ASP A 307 -2.72 8.76 -23.03
CA ASP A 307 -1.27 8.50 -23.06
C ASP A 307 -0.94 7.00 -22.91
N ASN A 308 -1.46 6.35 -21.86
CA ASN A 308 -1.16 4.96 -21.55
C ASN A 308 -2.35 4.24 -20.88
N ASN A 309 -2.14 3.01 -20.37
CA ASN A 309 -3.11 2.25 -19.60
C ASN A 309 -2.60 1.90 -18.20
N ASP A 310 -1.85 2.80 -17.58
CA ASP A 310 -1.34 2.57 -16.25
C ASP A 310 -2.46 2.31 -15.24
N SER A 311 -2.26 1.27 -14.44
CA SER A 311 -3.12 0.93 -13.32
C SER A 311 -2.42 1.20 -12.00
N TYR A 312 -3.17 1.23 -10.90
CA TYR A 312 -2.61 1.41 -9.57
C TYR A 312 -1.70 0.26 -9.19
N LEU A 313 -0.46 0.58 -8.78
CA LEU A 313 0.43 -0.37 -8.12
C LEU A 313 0.27 -0.22 -6.61
N GLY A 314 -0.25 -1.24 -5.99
CA GLY A 314 -0.29 -1.42 -4.56
C GLY A 314 0.59 -2.58 -4.12
N GLY A 315 0.41 -3.00 -2.89
CA GLY A 315 1.08 -4.16 -2.33
C GLY A 315 1.45 -3.99 -0.87
N GLY A 316 2.10 -5.01 -0.35
CA GLY A 316 2.61 -5.06 1.00
C GLY A 316 4.12 -5.21 1.04
N HIS A 317 4.72 -4.47 1.94
CA HIS A 317 6.14 -4.55 2.25
C HIS A 317 6.34 -5.11 3.65
N LEU A 318 7.53 -5.63 3.93
CA LEU A 318 7.93 -6.11 5.24
C LEU A 318 9.10 -5.28 5.75
N GLY A 319 8.95 -4.66 6.92
CA GLY A 319 9.98 -3.88 7.57
C GLY A 319 10.30 -4.42 8.97
N VAL A 320 11.48 -4.10 9.48
CA VAL A 320 11.92 -4.44 10.83
C VAL A 320 12.08 -3.17 11.64
N PHE A 321 11.64 -3.19 12.90
CA PHE A 321 11.82 -2.05 13.78
C PHE A 321 13.28 -1.89 14.22
N ALA A 322 13.75 -0.66 14.31
CA ALA A 322 15.11 -0.36 14.73
C ALA A 322 15.42 -0.83 16.17
N ASP A 323 14.39 -0.86 17.03
CA ASP A 323 14.46 -1.30 18.43
C ASP A 323 13.91 -2.73 18.60
N ALA A 324 13.85 -3.55 17.52
CA ALA A 324 13.43 -4.94 17.58
C ALA A 324 14.30 -5.78 18.53
N GLU A 325 13.66 -6.60 19.35
CA GLU A 325 14.38 -7.49 20.29
C GLU A 325 15.07 -8.65 19.52
N ASN A 326 14.46 -9.12 18.42
CA ASN A 326 14.96 -10.20 17.56
C ASN A 326 15.03 -9.78 16.08
N ALA A 327 15.75 -8.68 15.79
CA ALA A 327 15.89 -8.17 14.43
C ALA A 327 16.51 -9.21 13.46
N ASP A 328 17.48 -10.01 13.91
CA ASP A 328 18.11 -11.06 13.10
C ASP A 328 17.10 -12.12 12.66
N GLY A 329 16.29 -12.62 13.61
CA GLY A 329 15.22 -13.56 13.30
C GLY A 329 14.16 -12.98 12.36
N ALA A 330 13.78 -11.71 12.57
CA ALA A 330 12.81 -11.01 11.72
C ALA A 330 13.31 -10.87 10.28
N TRP A 331 14.57 -10.45 10.07
CA TRP A 331 15.14 -10.37 8.72
C TRP A 331 15.27 -11.73 8.05
N LYS A 332 15.55 -12.82 8.79
CA LYS A 332 15.57 -14.19 8.25
C LYS A 332 14.18 -14.67 7.86
N LEU A 333 13.14 -14.33 8.63
CA LEU A 333 11.75 -14.58 8.24
C LEU A 333 11.39 -13.81 6.96
N ILE A 334 11.75 -12.53 6.87
CA ILE A 334 11.51 -11.71 5.68
C ILE A 334 12.24 -12.28 4.46
N ARG A 335 13.49 -12.74 4.61
CA ARG A 335 14.25 -13.39 3.54
C ARG A 335 13.53 -14.65 3.03
N TRP A 336 13.03 -15.50 3.93
CA TRP A 336 12.26 -16.68 3.55
C TRP A 336 10.94 -16.30 2.84
N LEU A 337 10.22 -15.29 3.33
CA LEU A 337 9.02 -14.75 2.69
C LEU A 337 9.29 -14.11 1.31
N SER A 338 10.55 -13.82 0.98
CA SER A 338 10.99 -13.27 -0.30
C SER A 338 11.53 -14.32 -1.27
N GLU A 339 11.47 -15.60 -0.92
CA GLU A 339 11.82 -16.69 -1.84
C GLU A 339 10.71 -16.91 -2.87
N ALA A 340 11.06 -17.16 -4.14
CA ALA A 340 10.09 -17.31 -5.22
C ALA A 340 9.05 -18.42 -4.95
N ASP A 341 9.52 -19.58 -4.47
CA ASP A 341 8.64 -20.71 -4.15
C ASP A 341 7.70 -20.37 -2.98
N THR A 342 8.20 -19.63 -1.98
CA THR A 342 7.43 -19.17 -0.83
C THR A 342 6.35 -18.16 -1.24
N GLN A 343 6.68 -17.22 -2.13
CA GLN A 343 5.70 -16.26 -2.63
C GLN A 343 4.66 -16.90 -3.55
N THR A 344 5.03 -17.93 -4.31
CA THR A 344 4.07 -18.73 -5.08
C THR A 344 3.08 -19.47 -4.15
N ALA A 345 3.57 -20.08 -3.08
CA ALA A 345 2.70 -20.71 -2.07
C ALA A 345 1.84 -19.68 -1.30
N TRP A 346 2.38 -18.49 -1.08
CA TRP A 346 1.63 -17.39 -0.48
C TRP A 346 0.46 -16.94 -1.36
N PHE A 347 0.67 -16.84 -2.66
CA PHE A 347 -0.39 -16.57 -3.62
C PHE A 347 -1.53 -17.60 -3.55
N GLU A 348 -1.21 -18.90 -3.44
CA GLU A 348 -2.23 -19.93 -3.30
C GLU A 348 -3.10 -19.75 -2.03
N THR A 349 -2.55 -19.07 -1.02
CA THR A 349 -3.23 -18.81 0.26
C THR A 349 -4.07 -17.53 0.24
N THR A 350 -3.57 -16.46 -0.40
CA THR A 350 -4.11 -15.09 -0.27
C THR A 350 -4.46 -14.42 -1.60
N SER A 351 -4.11 -15.03 -2.72
CA SER A 351 -4.17 -14.41 -4.06
C SER A 351 -3.29 -13.15 -4.23
N ALA A 352 -2.37 -12.88 -3.31
CA ALA A 352 -1.41 -11.78 -3.40
C ALA A 352 -0.31 -12.10 -4.41
N LEU A 353 -0.13 -11.27 -5.46
CA LEU A 353 0.84 -11.53 -6.52
C LEU A 353 2.28 -11.41 -6.00
N PRO A 354 3.20 -12.30 -6.40
CA PRO A 354 4.60 -12.22 -6.01
C PRO A 354 5.26 -10.89 -6.36
N ALA A 355 6.07 -10.36 -5.44
CA ALA A 355 6.99 -9.26 -5.75
C ALA A 355 8.26 -9.75 -6.45
N VAL A 356 8.58 -11.04 -6.36
CA VAL A 356 9.71 -11.67 -7.05
C VAL A 356 9.30 -12.02 -8.47
N SER A 357 9.92 -11.37 -9.47
CA SER A 357 9.55 -11.47 -10.89
C SER A 357 9.58 -12.92 -11.41
N SER A 358 10.57 -13.73 -10.99
CA SER A 358 10.66 -15.13 -11.45
C SER A 358 9.54 -16.04 -10.95
N ALA A 359 8.86 -15.67 -9.86
CA ALA A 359 7.69 -16.41 -9.39
C ALA A 359 6.51 -16.24 -10.33
N LEU A 360 6.36 -15.08 -10.97
CA LEU A 360 5.28 -14.79 -11.94
C LEU A 360 5.37 -15.61 -13.23
N ASP A 361 6.52 -16.22 -13.52
CA ASP A 361 6.69 -17.15 -14.65
C ASP A 361 6.11 -18.56 -14.39
N ALA A 362 5.76 -18.87 -13.15
CA ALA A 362 5.23 -20.16 -12.74
C ALA A 362 3.71 -20.29 -12.96
N GLU A 363 3.18 -21.51 -12.91
CA GLU A 363 1.75 -21.69 -12.70
C GLU A 363 1.41 -21.36 -11.23
N PRO A 364 0.26 -20.69 -10.92
CA PRO A 364 -0.91 -20.44 -11.77
C PRO A 364 -0.88 -19.15 -12.57
N PHE A 365 0.17 -18.32 -12.46
CA PHE A 365 0.19 -16.95 -13.01
C PHE A 365 0.13 -16.90 -14.54
N THR A 366 0.51 -18.00 -15.22
CA THR A 366 0.53 -18.08 -16.67
C THR A 366 -0.60 -18.93 -17.26
N SER A 367 -1.28 -19.74 -16.48
CA SER A 367 -2.28 -20.72 -16.96
C SER A 367 -3.73 -20.24 -16.80
N ASP A 368 -4.05 -19.47 -15.76
CA ASP A 368 -5.37 -18.86 -15.61
C ASP A 368 -5.41 -17.50 -16.35
N PRO A 369 -6.28 -17.37 -17.38
CA PRO A 369 -6.35 -16.14 -18.16
C PRO A 369 -6.74 -14.93 -17.31
N ARG A 370 -7.45 -15.10 -16.20
CA ARG A 370 -7.85 -14.01 -15.30
C ARG A 370 -6.67 -13.49 -14.48
N ILE A 371 -5.74 -14.38 -14.13
CA ILE A 371 -4.51 -14.02 -13.40
C ILE A 371 -3.44 -13.53 -14.37
N SER A 372 -3.32 -14.11 -15.57
CA SER A 372 -2.36 -13.66 -16.57
C SER A 372 -2.57 -12.21 -17.01
N VAL A 373 -3.82 -11.72 -17.01
CA VAL A 373 -4.14 -10.30 -17.27
C VAL A 373 -3.57 -9.38 -16.20
N LEU A 374 -3.59 -9.81 -14.93
CA LEU A 374 -2.97 -9.03 -13.84
C LEU A 374 -1.45 -8.97 -14.02
N ASN A 375 -0.82 -10.07 -14.42
CA ASN A 375 0.61 -10.09 -14.73
C ASN A 375 0.96 -9.18 -15.93
N GLU A 376 0.13 -9.16 -16.98
CA GLU A 376 0.27 -8.22 -18.09
C GLU A 376 0.12 -6.76 -17.62
N GLN A 377 -0.85 -6.47 -16.73
CA GLN A 377 -1.10 -5.14 -16.23
C GLN A 377 0.03 -4.61 -15.34
N LEU A 378 0.78 -5.50 -14.64
CA LEU A 378 1.94 -5.09 -13.82
C LEU A 378 3.06 -4.42 -14.63
N GLU A 379 3.10 -4.61 -15.97
CA GLU A 379 4.04 -3.92 -16.86
C GLU A 379 3.69 -2.44 -17.05
N ASN A 380 2.43 -2.05 -16.73
CA ASN A 380 1.89 -0.70 -16.92
C ASN A 380 1.20 -0.27 -15.63
N THR A 381 1.96 0.34 -14.72
CA THR A 381 1.48 0.71 -13.40
C THR A 381 2.02 2.06 -12.94
N VAL A 382 1.23 2.74 -12.10
CA VAL A 382 1.63 3.93 -11.36
C VAL A 382 1.52 3.65 -9.86
N ALA A 383 2.62 3.87 -9.16
CA ALA A 383 2.65 3.77 -7.69
C ALA A 383 2.25 5.09 -7.03
N PRO A 384 1.65 5.07 -5.84
CA PRO A 384 1.50 6.28 -5.04
C PRO A 384 2.87 6.90 -4.74
N PRO A 385 2.99 8.24 -4.72
CA PRO A 385 4.25 8.92 -4.41
C PRO A 385 4.83 8.51 -3.05
N SER A 386 6.12 8.16 -3.02
CA SER A 386 6.83 7.79 -1.79
C SER A 386 7.23 9.03 -0.98
N VAL A 387 6.27 9.84 -0.55
CA VAL A 387 6.47 11.07 0.24
C VAL A 387 5.60 11.07 1.50
N PRO A 388 6.10 11.60 2.65
CA PRO A 388 5.37 11.55 3.93
C PRO A 388 4.00 12.23 3.96
N SER A 389 3.78 13.19 3.07
CA SER A 389 2.50 13.92 2.99
C SER A 389 1.46 13.24 2.10
N TRP A 390 1.79 12.09 1.45
CA TRP A 390 0.91 11.47 0.46
C TRP A 390 -0.45 11.07 1.05
N ASP A 391 -0.49 10.44 2.20
CA ASP A 391 -1.72 10.04 2.87
C ASP A 391 -2.70 11.23 3.06
N ALA A 392 -2.18 12.39 3.52
CA ALA A 392 -2.99 13.59 3.66
C ALA A 392 -3.36 14.24 2.31
N MET A 393 -2.55 14.02 1.27
CA MET A 393 -2.83 14.50 -0.08
C MET A 393 -3.89 13.63 -0.77
N SER A 394 -3.77 12.31 -0.66
CA SER A 394 -4.73 11.31 -1.15
C SER A 394 -6.13 11.59 -0.60
N ALA A 395 -6.29 11.64 0.72
CA ALA A 395 -7.58 11.95 1.36
C ALA A 395 -8.18 13.30 0.89
N PHE A 396 -7.33 14.29 0.58
CA PHE A 396 -7.82 15.56 0.04
C PHE A 396 -8.28 15.40 -1.43
N ILE A 397 -7.53 14.68 -2.27
CA ILE A 397 -7.93 14.38 -3.67
C ILE A 397 -9.29 13.67 -3.68
N GLU A 398 -9.47 12.68 -2.84
CA GLU A 398 -10.71 11.91 -2.71
C GLU A 398 -11.90 12.79 -2.34
N THR A 399 -11.69 13.70 -1.38
CA THR A 399 -12.71 14.69 -1.01
C THR A 399 -13.09 15.62 -2.17
N GLU A 400 -12.13 16.08 -2.95
CA GLU A 400 -12.41 16.95 -4.11
C GLU A 400 -13.06 16.18 -5.24
N ALA A 401 -12.60 14.95 -5.53
CA ALA A 401 -13.20 14.08 -6.54
C ALA A 401 -14.67 13.70 -6.20
N GLU A 402 -14.97 13.43 -4.93
CA GLU A 402 -16.35 13.23 -4.46
C GLU A 402 -17.23 14.45 -4.74
N LYS A 403 -16.72 15.66 -4.53
CA LYS A 403 -17.46 16.90 -4.88
C LYS A 403 -17.72 16.99 -6.36
N VAL A 404 -16.73 16.64 -7.21
CA VAL A 404 -16.89 16.66 -8.68
C VAL A 404 -17.93 15.64 -9.12
N ALA A 405 -17.88 14.41 -8.58
CA ALA A 405 -18.88 13.38 -8.83
C ALA A 405 -20.30 13.81 -8.41
N ASN A 406 -20.42 14.68 -7.40
CA ASN A 406 -21.67 15.29 -6.97
C ASN A 406 -22.01 16.60 -7.72
N GLY A 407 -21.29 16.92 -8.80
CA GLY A 407 -21.61 18.01 -9.73
C GLY A 407 -20.87 19.34 -9.48
N SER A 408 -19.80 19.35 -8.68
CA SER A 408 -18.89 20.49 -8.57
C SER A 408 -17.98 20.59 -9.81
N SER A 409 -17.32 21.74 -9.98
CA SER A 409 -16.38 21.96 -11.09
C SER A 409 -15.08 21.19 -10.88
N ALA A 410 -14.64 20.43 -11.89
CA ALA A 410 -13.32 19.77 -11.88
C ALA A 410 -12.17 20.79 -11.92
N GLU A 411 -12.35 21.91 -12.59
CA GLU A 411 -11.41 23.05 -12.65
C GLU A 411 -11.16 23.63 -11.24
N ASP A 412 -12.26 23.84 -10.46
CA ASP A 412 -12.15 24.34 -9.08
C ASP A 412 -11.48 23.29 -8.17
N ALA A 413 -11.78 22.00 -8.38
CA ALA A 413 -11.19 20.89 -7.63
C ALA A 413 -9.68 20.75 -7.94
N ALA A 414 -9.28 20.80 -9.20
CA ALA A 414 -7.87 20.78 -9.60
C ALA A 414 -7.08 21.93 -8.98
N THR A 415 -7.64 23.16 -9.05
CA THR A 415 -7.04 24.33 -8.39
C THR A 415 -6.89 24.13 -6.87
N ALA A 416 -7.87 23.49 -6.22
CA ALA A 416 -7.80 23.23 -4.78
C ALA A 416 -6.75 22.15 -4.44
N ILE A 417 -6.62 21.12 -5.28
CA ILE A 417 -5.61 20.05 -5.14
C ILE A 417 -4.20 20.64 -5.27
N GLU A 418 -3.93 21.44 -6.29
CA GLU A 418 -2.65 22.14 -6.48
C GLU A 418 -2.30 23.04 -5.29
N ALA A 419 -3.26 23.84 -4.83
CA ALA A 419 -3.07 24.72 -3.67
C ALA A 419 -2.81 23.92 -2.38
N LYS A 420 -3.45 22.77 -2.23
CA LYS A 420 -3.20 21.85 -1.10
C LYS A 420 -1.81 21.26 -1.16
N ALA A 421 -1.37 20.79 -2.34
CA ALA A 421 -0.05 20.27 -2.58
C ALA A 421 1.05 21.31 -2.27
N GLU A 422 0.90 22.55 -2.75
CA GLU A 422 1.81 23.67 -2.42
C GLU A 422 1.88 23.93 -0.89
N SER A 423 0.74 23.85 -0.22
CA SER A 423 0.65 24.09 1.23
C SER A 423 1.25 22.96 2.08
N LEU A 424 1.12 21.71 1.64
CA LEU A 424 1.63 20.54 2.35
C LEU A 424 3.15 20.38 2.12
N GLY A 425 3.60 20.57 0.88
CA GLY A 425 4.88 20.07 0.42
C GLY A 425 4.94 18.56 0.52
N THR A 426 6.08 17.96 0.20
CA THR A 426 6.29 16.50 0.27
C THR A 426 6.42 15.95 1.69
N GLY A 427 6.72 16.82 2.66
CA GLY A 427 6.88 16.41 4.07
C GLY A 427 8.33 16.09 4.47
N TRP A 428 9.27 16.29 3.54
CA TRP A 428 10.74 16.20 3.78
C TRP A 428 11.34 17.57 4.08
#